data_483d6f2e3114175020963ff728cd46e7
#
_entry.id   483d6f2e3114175020963ff728cd46e7
#
_cell.length_a   1.000
_cell.length_b   1.000
_cell.length_c   1.000
_cell.angle_alpha   90.00
_cell.angle_beta   90.00
_cell.angle_gamma   90.00
#
_symmetry.space_group_name_H-M   'P 1'
#
loop_
_entity.id
_entity.type
_entity.pdbx_description
1 polymer ?
#
loop_
_entity_poly.entity_id
_entity_poly.type
_entity_poly.pdbx_seq_one_letter_code
_entity_poly.pdbx_strand_id
1 'polypeptide(L)'
;SSSGTAGINEISVHFCALVFRKLMSEKTTIKVGGKEIILETGKMARQADGAVTVQMGDTIILVAAVAATDSRDGQDWFPLTVDYREKASAAGKFPGGYFKREGRPSEKEILTCRLTDRPIRPLFPKGWFNEVQVQTILLSADGENDPDIMSILGASAALTVSDIPWAGPLG
;
A
#
# COMPACT_ATOMS: atom_id res chain seq x y z
N SER A 1 18.28 40.04 22.45
CA SER A 1 18.71 38.88 21.67
C SER A 1 18.08 37.60 22.26
N SER A 2 16.85 37.32 21.92
CA SER A 2 16.16 36.09 22.31
C SER A 2 15.14 35.71 21.22
N SER A 3 15.62 35.10 20.14
CA SER A 3 14.75 34.65 19.05
C SER A 3 15.27 33.37 18.36
N GLY A 4 15.82 32.42 19.14
CA GLY A 4 16.40 31.19 18.59
C GLY A 4 15.80 29.87 19.06
N THR A 5 14.88 29.85 20.03
CA THR A 5 14.43 28.63 20.71
C THR A 5 13.02 28.17 20.36
N ALA A 6 12.22 28.99 19.67
CA ALA A 6 10.83 28.65 19.34
C ALA A 6 10.70 27.65 18.16
N GLY A 7 11.60 27.71 17.18
CA GLY A 7 11.48 26.88 15.97
C GLY A 7 11.84 25.39 16.14
N ILE A 8 12.69 25.07 17.12
CA ILE A 8 13.15 23.69 17.34
C ILE A 8 12.08 22.84 18.04
N ASN A 9 11.28 23.44 18.91
CA ASN A 9 10.22 22.74 19.64
C ASN A 9 9.02 22.36 18.74
N GLU A 10 8.64 23.20 17.79
CA GLU A 10 7.53 22.92 16.87
C GLU A 10 7.86 21.79 15.89
N ILE A 11 9.09 21.76 15.36
CA ILE A 11 9.55 20.69 14.47
C ILE A 11 9.64 19.38 15.24
N SER A 12 10.12 19.38 16.48
CA SER A 12 10.22 18.20 17.33
C SER A 12 8.84 17.63 17.71
N VAL A 13 7.87 18.50 18.00
CA VAL A 13 6.49 18.09 18.32
C VAL A 13 5.78 17.51 17.08
N HIS A 14 5.98 18.12 15.91
CA HIS A 14 5.43 17.62 14.64
C HIS A 14 6.05 16.28 14.26
N PHE A 15 7.36 16.14 14.40
CA PHE A 15 8.07 14.89 14.13
C PHE A 15 7.67 13.80 15.13
N CYS A 16 7.49 14.13 16.41
CA CYS A 16 7.01 13.21 17.43
C CYS A 16 5.56 12.78 17.18
N ALA A 17 4.69 13.70 16.75
CA ALA A 17 3.30 13.40 16.38
C ALA A 17 3.21 12.51 15.12
N LEU A 18 4.05 12.74 14.11
CA LEU A 18 4.14 11.91 12.92
C LEU A 18 4.65 10.50 13.24
N VAL A 19 5.69 10.38 14.10
CA VAL A 19 6.20 9.07 14.55
C VAL A 19 5.17 8.35 15.43
N PHE A 20 4.43 9.06 16.29
CA PHE A 20 3.37 8.47 17.10
C PHE A 20 2.18 8.00 16.26
N ARG A 21 1.81 8.75 15.22
CA ARG A 21 0.74 8.38 14.27
C ARG A 21 1.08 7.10 13.48
N LYS A 22 2.37 6.88 13.19
CA LYS A 22 2.89 5.67 12.52
C LYS A 22 2.93 4.45 13.46
N LEU A 23 2.85 4.64 14.78
CA LEU A 23 2.96 3.58 15.79
C LEU A 23 1.62 3.06 16.32
N MET A 24 0.51 3.77 16.09
CA MET A 24 -0.81 3.35 16.55
C MET A 24 -1.54 2.57 15.45
N SER A 25 -2.06 1.41 15.80
CA SER A 25 -2.96 0.66 14.93
C SER A 25 -4.32 1.34 14.92
N GLU A 26 -4.76 1.79 13.76
CA GLU A 26 -6.10 2.36 13.55
C GLU A 26 -6.92 1.44 12.67
N LYS A 27 -8.18 1.23 13.03
CA LYS A 27 -9.11 0.37 12.32
C LYS A 27 -10.36 1.16 11.95
N THR A 28 -10.73 1.11 10.69
CA THR A 28 -11.95 1.72 10.15
C THR A 28 -12.78 0.66 9.43
N THR A 29 -14.08 0.69 9.65
CA THR A 29 -15.02 -0.24 9.01
C THR A 29 -16.00 0.53 8.13
N ILE A 30 -16.15 0.09 6.90
CA ILE A 30 -17.03 0.68 5.89
C ILE A 30 -18.00 -0.40 5.39
N LYS A 31 -19.27 -0.06 5.22
CA LYS A 31 -20.28 -0.97 4.65
C LYS A 31 -20.60 -0.55 3.23
N VAL A 32 -20.34 -1.41 2.27
CA VAL A 32 -20.61 -1.19 0.84
C VAL A 32 -21.36 -2.38 0.28
N GLY A 33 -22.55 -2.12 -0.31
CA GLY A 33 -23.35 -3.17 -0.95
C GLY A 33 -23.74 -4.34 -0.04
N GLY A 34 -23.92 -4.09 1.27
CA GLY A 34 -24.22 -5.14 2.25
C GLY A 34 -23.01 -5.94 2.75
N LYS A 35 -21.80 -5.70 2.20
CA LYS A 35 -20.55 -6.27 2.66
C LYS A 35 -19.80 -5.28 3.55
N GLU A 36 -19.12 -5.80 4.55
CA GLU A 36 -18.29 -5.01 5.48
C GLU A 36 -16.84 -5.08 5.03
N ILE A 37 -16.24 -3.90 4.81
CA ILE A 37 -14.82 -3.76 4.48
C ILE A 37 -14.13 -3.13 5.68
N ILE A 38 -13.08 -3.78 6.15
CA ILE A 38 -12.27 -3.34 7.28
C ILE A 38 -10.92 -2.91 6.77
N LEU A 39 -10.54 -1.68 7.06
CA LEU A 39 -9.21 -1.12 6.80
C LEU A 39 -8.47 -0.98 8.13
N GLU A 40 -7.29 -1.56 8.22
CA GLU A 40 -6.45 -1.48 9.43
C GLU A 40 -5.03 -1.04 9.03
N THR A 41 -4.51 0.00 9.67
CA THR A 41 -3.14 0.51 9.46
C THR A 41 -2.30 0.38 10.73
N GLY A 42 -0.97 0.45 10.61
CA GLY A 42 -0.05 0.43 11.75
C GLY A 42 0.22 -0.94 12.37
N LYS A 43 -0.43 -2.02 11.92
CA LYS A 43 -0.25 -3.37 12.45
C LYS A 43 0.90 -4.12 11.78
N MET A 44 0.94 -4.10 10.46
CA MET A 44 1.93 -4.79 9.63
C MET A 44 2.77 -3.80 8.82
N ALA A 45 3.92 -4.25 8.32
CA ALA A 45 4.82 -3.50 7.46
C ALA A 45 5.15 -2.08 7.97
N ARG A 46 5.47 -1.95 9.25
CA ARG A 46 5.73 -0.66 9.94
C ARG A 46 6.91 0.14 9.39
N GLN A 47 7.78 -0.50 8.59
CA GLN A 47 8.91 0.17 7.95
C GLN A 47 8.55 0.78 6.59
N ALA A 48 7.38 0.44 6.03
CA ALA A 48 6.88 1.07 4.82
C ALA A 48 6.40 2.51 5.12
N ASP A 49 6.39 3.37 4.10
CA ASP A 49 5.88 4.74 4.23
C ASP A 49 4.39 4.74 4.49
N GLY A 50 3.65 3.84 3.86
CA GLY A 50 2.25 3.55 4.16
C GLY A 50 1.97 2.06 4.05
N ALA A 51 1.21 1.52 5.00
CA ALA A 51 0.79 0.12 4.98
C ALA A 51 -0.63 -0.03 5.52
N VAL A 52 -1.45 -0.77 4.79
CA VAL A 52 -2.85 -1.02 5.14
C VAL A 52 -3.18 -2.49 4.90
N THR A 53 -3.88 -3.10 5.84
CA THR A 53 -4.56 -4.37 5.62
C THR A 53 -6.01 -4.09 5.27
N VAL A 54 -6.50 -4.73 4.23
CA VAL A 54 -7.91 -4.68 3.80
C VAL A 54 -8.51 -6.05 4.01
N GLN A 55 -9.60 -6.10 4.74
CA GLN A 55 -10.34 -7.33 5.00
C GLN A 55 -11.78 -7.20 4.51
N MET A 56 -12.27 -8.20 3.79
CA MET A 56 -13.66 -8.35 3.38
C MET A 56 -14.06 -9.81 3.54
N GLY A 57 -14.92 -10.10 4.51
CA GLY A 57 -15.17 -11.48 4.94
C GLY A 57 -13.89 -12.13 5.48
N ASP A 58 -13.54 -13.30 4.97
CA ASP A 58 -12.31 -14.02 5.33
C ASP A 58 -11.17 -13.76 4.31
N THR A 59 -11.40 -12.95 3.28
CA THR A 59 -10.33 -12.48 2.39
C THR A 59 -9.60 -11.30 3.02
N ILE A 60 -8.27 -11.44 3.13
CA ILE A 60 -7.39 -10.41 3.73
C ILE A 60 -6.22 -10.16 2.79
N ILE A 61 -5.98 -8.90 2.46
CA ILE A 61 -4.80 -8.46 1.73
C ILE A 61 -3.98 -7.47 2.56
N LEU A 62 -2.68 -7.50 2.36
CA LEU A 62 -1.75 -6.49 2.87
C LEU A 62 -1.25 -5.65 1.69
N VAL A 63 -1.35 -4.35 1.80
CA VAL A 63 -0.80 -3.41 0.83
C VAL A 63 0.20 -2.49 1.51
N ALA A 64 1.38 -2.40 0.95
CA ALA A 64 2.46 -1.54 1.43
C ALA A 64 2.94 -0.64 0.30
N ALA A 65 3.10 0.65 0.58
CA ALA A 65 3.65 1.65 -0.32
C ALA A 65 4.96 2.19 0.25
N VAL A 66 5.97 2.28 -0.60
CA VAL A 66 7.31 2.80 -0.27
C VAL A 66 7.79 3.69 -1.39
N ALA A 67 8.38 4.84 -1.06
CA ALA A 67 9.02 5.73 -2.02
C ALA A 67 10.51 5.87 -1.71
N ALA A 68 11.33 5.96 -2.76
CA ALA A 68 12.73 6.31 -2.60
C ALA A 68 12.85 7.79 -2.18
N THR A 69 13.80 8.07 -1.30
CA THR A 69 14.06 9.45 -0.82
C THR A 69 14.56 10.35 -1.95
N ASP A 70 15.38 9.80 -2.85
CA ASP A 70 16.02 10.54 -3.92
C ASP A 70 15.63 10.00 -5.29
N SER A 71 15.55 10.87 -6.29
CA SER A 71 15.41 10.48 -7.69
C SER A 71 16.78 10.14 -8.28
N ARG A 72 16.82 9.25 -9.26
CA ARG A 72 18.06 8.94 -9.98
C ARG A 72 18.42 10.09 -10.92
N ASP A 73 19.71 10.44 -10.97
CA ASP A 73 20.22 11.47 -11.87
C ASP A 73 19.91 11.15 -13.36
N GLY A 74 19.37 12.13 -14.06
CA GLY A 74 19.04 11.99 -15.49
C GLY A 74 17.75 11.23 -15.79
N GLN A 75 16.89 11.00 -14.80
CA GLN A 75 15.61 10.34 -14.98
C GLN A 75 14.53 11.35 -15.39
N ASP A 76 13.90 11.10 -16.53
CA ASP A 76 12.86 11.93 -17.14
C ASP A 76 11.45 11.30 -17.10
N TRP A 77 11.33 10.12 -16.48
CA TRP A 77 10.08 9.37 -16.36
C TRP A 77 9.81 8.94 -14.92
N PHE A 78 8.53 8.78 -14.56
CA PHE A 78 8.09 8.38 -13.22
C PHE A 78 8.13 6.85 -13.06
N PRO A 79 9.01 6.30 -12.21
CA PRO A 79 9.13 4.87 -11.96
C PRO A 79 8.14 4.42 -10.87
N LEU A 80 6.94 4.03 -11.27
CA LEU A 80 5.97 3.37 -10.40
C LEU A 80 6.00 1.87 -10.68
N THR A 81 6.24 1.08 -9.66
CA THR A 81 6.15 -0.39 -9.70
C THR A 81 5.01 -0.84 -8.81
N VAL A 82 4.04 -1.54 -9.40
CA VAL A 82 2.95 -2.19 -8.65
C VAL A 82 3.13 -3.69 -8.77
N ASP A 83 3.24 -4.38 -7.65
CA ASP A 83 3.34 -5.84 -7.59
C ASP A 83 2.16 -6.41 -6.78
N TYR A 84 1.46 -7.36 -7.36
CA TYR A 84 0.36 -8.08 -6.73
C TYR A 84 0.68 -9.57 -6.74
N ARG A 85 0.55 -10.23 -5.59
CA ARG A 85 0.88 -11.64 -5.42
C ARG A 85 -0.20 -12.42 -4.68
N GLU A 86 -0.65 -13.50 -5.33
CA GLU A 86 -1.51 -14.52 -4.73
C GLU A 86 -0.65 -15.75 -4.42
N LYS A 87 -0.31 -15.94 -3.14
CA LYS A 87 0.46 -17.12 -2.74
C LYS A 87 -0.46 -18.30 -2.46
N ALA A 88 -0.03 -19.51 -2.79
CA ALA A 88 -0.77 -20.74 -2.52
C ALA A 88 -1.12 -20.89 -1.02
N SER A 89 -0.29 -20.34 -0.14
CA SER A 89 -0.51 -20.32 1.31
C SER A 89 -1.76 -19.55 1.73
N ALA A 90 -2.20 -18.55 0.96
CA ALA A 90 -3.41 -17.78 1.24
C ALA A 90 -4.68 -18.63 1.16
N ALA A 91 -4.65 -19.68 0.34
CA ALA A 91 -5.71 -20.70 0.22
C ALA A 91 -5.44 -21.95 1.06
N GLY A 92 -4.47 -21.91 1.99
CA GLY A 92 -4.08 -23.07 2.80
C GLY A 92 -3.43 -24.20 2.01
N LYS A 93 -2.90 -23.91 0.82
CA LYS A 93 -2.31 -24.92 -0.09
C LYS A 93 -0.80 -24.74 -0.20
N PHE A 94 -0.13 -25.82 -0.57
CA PHE A 94 1.28 -25.76 -0.98
C PHE A 94 1.38 -25.51 -2.49
N PRO A 95 2.44 -24.81 -2.96
CA PRO A 95 2.69 -24.67 -4.39
C PRO A 95 2.75 -26.04 -5.07
N GLY A 96 2.00 -26.19 -6.17
CA GLY A 96 2.00 -27.41 -6.97
C GLY A 96 3.24 -27.51 -7.86
N GLY A 97 3.39 -28.68 -8.52
CA GLY A 97 4.45 -28.94 -9.46
C GLY A 97 5.74 -29.50 -8.86
N TYR A 98 6.69 -29.82 -9.73
CA TYR A 98 7.94 -30.51 -9.37
C TYR A 98 8.80 -29.74 -8.38
N PHE A 99 8.92 -28.43 -8.56
CA PHE A 99 9.78 -27.58 -7.73
C PHE A 99 9.17 -27.21 -6.37
N LYS A 100 7.89 -27.41 -6.15
CA LYS A 100 7.15 -27.02 -4.91
C LYS A 100 7.44 -25.59 -4.47
N ARG A 101 7.57 -24.66 -5.43
CA ARG A 101 7.83 -23.24 -5.22
C ARG A 101 6.78 -22.40 -5.94
N GLU A 102 6.57 -21.19 -5.45
CA GLU A 102 5.83 -20.17 -6.17
C GLU A 102 6.52 -19.89 -7.52
N GLY A 103 5.76 -19.99 -8.61
CA GLY A 103 6.27 -19.76 -9.95
C GLY A 103 6.33 -18.28 -10.34
N ARG A 104 6.33 -18.07 -11.65
CA ARG A 104 6.16 -16.72 -12.22
C ARG A 104 4.74 -16.23 -11.91
N PRO A 105 4.51 -14.89 -11.88
CA PRO A 105 3.17 -14.34 -11.75
C PRO A 105 2.22 -14.94 -12.79
N SER A 106 1.00 -15.25 -12.37
CA SER A 106 -0.07 -15.66 -13.26
C SER A 106 -0.54 -14.48 -14.12
N GLU A 107 -1.23 -14.76 -15.22
CA GLU A 107 -1.84 -13.70 -16.05
C GLU A 107 -2.81 -12.83 -15.24
N LYS A 108 -3.57 -13.43 -14.33
CA LYS A 108 -4.47 -12.71 -13.41
C LYS A 108 -3.69 -11.73 -12.54
N GLU A 109 -2.60 -12.15 -11.91
CA GLU A 109 -1.76 -11.29 -11.08
C GLU A 109 -1.19 -10.11 -11.89
N ILE A 110 -0.72 -10.36 -13.12
CA ILE A 110 -0.21 -9.31 -14.00
C ILE A 110 -1.31 -8.29 -14.38
N LEU A 111 -2.52 -8.78 -14.68
CA LEU A 111 -3.64 -7.91 -15.02
C LEU A 111 -4.08 -7.07 -13.81
N THR A 112 -4.10 -7.65 -12.61
CA THR A 112 -4.41 -6.93 -11.37
C THR A 112 -3.37 -5.87 -11.05
N CYS A 113 -2.07 -6.14 -11.27
CA CYS A 113 -1.02 -5.12 -11.17
C CYS A 113 -1.32 -3.92 -12.10
N ARG A 114 -1.66 -4.18 -13.36
CA ARG A 114 -1.98 -3.13 -14.34
C ARG A 114 -3.28 -2.40 -14.01
N LEU A 115 -4.27 -3.12 -13.50
CA LEU A 115 -5.55 -2.56 -13.07
C LEU A 115 -5.36 -1.59 -11.90
N THR A 116 -4.45 -1.90 -10.98
CA THR A 116 -4.10 -1.05 -9.84
C THR A 116 -3.21 0.12 -10.24
N ASP A 117 -2.20 -0.10 -11.11
CA ASP A 117 -1.26 0.95 -11.58
C ASP A 117 -1.98 2.06 -12.35
N ARG A 118 -2.91 1.71 -13.22
CA ARG A 118 -3.53 2.63 -14.16
C ARG A 118 -4.28 3.81 -13.52
N PRO A 119 -5.13 3.64 -12.50
CA PRO A 119 -5.80 4.75 -11.84
C PRO A 119 -4.90 5.52 -10.88
N ILE A 120 -3.86 4.91 -10.33
CA ILE A 120 -2.97 5.53 -9.33
C ILE A 120 -1.95 6.46 -9.98
N ARG A 121 -1.35 6.04 -11.09
CA ARG A 121 -0.26 6.74 -11.78
C ARG A 121 -0.55 8.21 -12.13
N PRO A 122 -1.71 8.59 -12.68
CA PRO A 122 -1.98 9.96 -13.06
C PRO A 122 -2.16 10.92 -11.87
N LEU A 123 -2.32 10.42 -10.66
CA LEU A 123 -2.52 11.20 -9.44
C LEU A 123 -1.22 11.65 -8.77
N PHE A 124 -0.07 11.21 -9.28
CA PHE A 124 1.22 11.70 -8.83
C PHE A 124 1.54 13.07 -9.45
N PRO A 125 2.23 13.96 -8.71
CA PRO A 125 2.61 15.28 -9.21
C PRO A 125 3.51 15.20 -10.45
N LYS A 126 3.27 16.07 -11.43
CA LYS A 126 4.16 16.19 -12.59
C LYS A 126 5.53 16.72 -12.16
N GLY A 127 6.60 16.08 -12.67
CA GLY A 127 7.97 16.47 -12.33
C GLY A 127 8.52 15.83 -11.04
N TRP A 128 7.77 14.94 -10.40
CA TRP A 128 8.24 14.12 -9.30
C TRP A 128 8.63 12.73 -9.83
N PHE A 129 9.92 12.38 -9.72
CA PHE A 129 10.50 11.19 -10.35
C PHE A 129 11.12 10.20 -9.36
N ASN A 130 10.76 10.30 -8.09
CA ASN A 130 11.19 9.32 -7.09
C ASN A 130 10.56 7.97 -7.38
N GLU A 131 11.33 6.89 -7.20
CA GLU A 131 10.84 5.53 -7.39
C GLU A 131 9.79 5.21 -6.32
N VAL A 132 8.61 4.77 -6.75
CA VAL A 132 7.53 4.30 -5.87
C VAL A 132 7.26 2.84 -6.13
N GLN A 133 7.19 2.08 -5.06
CA GLN A 133 6.81 0.68 -5.10
C GLN A 133 5.56 0.46 -4.24
N VAL A 134 4.51 -0.08 -4.86
CA VAL A 134 3.29 -0.54 -4.19
C VAL A 134 3.25 -2.06 -4.26
N GLN A 135 3.29 -2.71 -3.11
CA GLN A 135 3.28 -4.15 -3.02
C GLN A 135 1.99 -4.63 -2.34
N THR A 136 1.25 -5.51 -3.03
CA THR A 136 0.04 -6.14 -2.54
C THR A 136 0.26 -7.64 -2.39
N ILE A 137 -0.06 -8.17 -1.22
CA ILE A 137 0.08 -9.59 -0.91
C ILE A 137 -1.25 -10.10 -0.37
N LEU A 138 -1.79 -11.15 -1.01
CA LEU A 138 -2.94 -11.88 -0.50
C LEU A 138 -2.51 -12.75 0.68
N LEU A 139 -3.08 -12.50 1.86
CA LEU A 139 -2.79 -13.24 3.11
C LEU A 139 -3.78 -14.38 3.35
N SER A 140 -5.05 -14.15 3.03
CA SER A 140 -6.13 -15.14 3.16
C SER A 140 -7.14 -14.96 2.04
N ALA A 141 -7.72 -16.05 1.54
CA ALA A 141 -8.74 -16.06 0.50
C ALA A 141 -9.89 -16.99 0.88
N ASP A 142 -11.11 -16.48 0.83
CA ASP A 142 -12.35 -17.22 1.05
C ASP A 142 -12.95 -17.80 -0.24
N GLY A 143 -12.52 -17.32 -1.40
CA GLY A 143 -13.04 -17.70 -2.71
C GLY A 143 -14.37 -17.04 -3.09
N GLU A 144 -14.93 -16.18 -2.23
CA GLU A 144 -16.17 -15.45 -2.48
C GLU A 144 -15.93 -13.97 -2.79
N ASN A 145 -14.92 -13.38 -2.16
CA ASN A 145 -14.57 -11.97 -2.30
C ASN A 145 -13.35 -11.82 -3.21
N ASP A 146 -13.50 -11.01 -4.26
CA ASP A 146 -12.43 -10.80 -5.23
C ASP A 146 -11.33 -9.88 -4.68
N PRO A 147 -10.09 -10.39 -4.51
CA PRO A 147 -9.00 -9.61 -3.97
C PRO A 147 -8.50 -8.51 -4.92
N ASP A 148 -8.83 -8.58 -6.21
CA ASP A 148 -8.38 -7.62 -7.22
C ASP A 148 -8.92 -6.21 -6.94
N ILE A 149 -10.22 -6.11 -6.62
CA ILE A 149 -10.87 -4.84 -6.26
C ILE A 149 -10.32 -4.31 -4.93
N MET A 150 -10.11 -5.22 -3.97
CA MET A 150 -9.52 -4.87 -2.68
C MET A 150 -8.10 -4.30 -2.84
N SER A 151 -7.33 -4.79 -3.83
CA SER A 151 -5.98 -4.29 -4.15
C SER A 151 -5.99 -2.81 -4.52
N ILE A 152 -6.95 -2.36 -5.34
CA ILE A 152 -7.07 -0.95 -5.73
C ILE A 152 -7.38 -0.07 -4.51
N LEU A 153 -8.38 -0.49 -3.71
CA LEU A 153 -8.76 0.21 -2.49
C LEU A 153 -7.61 0.27 -1.48
N GLY A 154 -6.93 -0.86 -1.29
CA GLY A 154 -5.79 -0.96 -0.39
C GLY A 154 -4.61 -0.10 -0.83
N ALA A 155 -4.30 -0.05 -2.12
CA ALA A 155 -3.25 0.80 -2.67
C ALA A 155 -3.59 2.29 -2.51
N SER A 156 -4.84 2.68 -2.76
CA SER A 156 -5.34 4.02 -2.50
C SER A 156 -5.21 4.40 -1.02
N ALA A 157 -5.63 3.52 -0.12
CA ALA A 157 -5.52 3.75 1.32
C ALA A 157 -4.07 3.83 1.80
N ALA A 158 -3.18 2.93 1.33
CA ALA A 158 -1.77 2.91 1.71
C ALA A 158 -1.05 4.20 1.26
N LEU A 159 -1.30 4.68 0.05
CA LEU A 159 -0.75 5.94 -0.45
C LEU A 159 -1.31 7.15 0.30
N THR A 160 -2.59 7.14 0.68
CA THR A 160 -3.21 8.23 1.46
C THR A 160 -2.65 8.32 2.89
N VAL A 161 -2.30 7.19 3.50
CA VAL A 161 -1.71 7.14 4.85
C VAL A 161 -0.21 7.46 4.83
N SER A 162 0.45 7.31 3.68
CA SER A 162 1.88 7.58 3.51
C SER A 162 2.18 9.09 3.40
N ASP A 163 3.47 9.43 3.54
CA ASP A 163 3.98 10.78 3.30
C ASP A 163 4.29 11.03 1.81
N ILE A 164 3.96 10.09 0.94
CA ILE A 164 4.20 10.17 -0.51
C ILE A 164 3.27 11.23 -1.11
N PRO A 165 3.78 12.17 -1.92
CA PRO A 165 2.96 13.20 -2.56
C PRO A 165 2.03 12.57 -3.61
N TRP A 166 0.77 12.45 -3.28
CA TRP A 166 -0.25 11.81 -4.10
C TRP A 166 -1.60 12.50 -3.95
N ALA A 167 -2.29 12.76 -5.06
CA ALA A 167 -3.53 13.54 -5.11
C ALA A 167 -4.81 12.68 -5.02
N GLY A 168 -4.74 11.53 -4.29
CA GLY A 168 -5.90 10.68 -3.99
C GLY A 168 -6.73 11.20 -2.82
N PRO A 169 -7.70 10.42 -2.30
CA PRO A 169 -7.94 8.99 -2.55
C PRO A 169 -8.71 8.66 -3.84
N LEU A 170 -8.61 7.39 -4.25
CA LEU A 170 -9.50 6.79 -5.24
C LEU A 170 -10.71 6.21 -4.53
N GLY A 171 -11.90 6.46 -5.06
CA GLY A 171 -13.17 5.92 -4.60
C GLY A 171 -13.91 5.17 -5.70
#